data_bd3fba95336a62ac6051ac0038b5f428
#
_entry.id   bd3fba95336a62ac6051ac0038b5f428
#
_cell.length_a   1.000
_cell.length_b   1.000
_cell.length_c   1.000
_cell.angle_alpha   90.00
_cell.angle_beta   90.00
_cell.angle_gamma   90.00
#
_symmetry.space_group_name_H-M   'P 1'
#
loop_
_entity.id
_entity.type
_entity.pdbx_description
1 polymer ?
#
loop_
_entity_poly.entity_id
_entity_poly.type
_entity_poly.pdbx_seq_one_letter_code
_entity_poly.pdbx_strand_id
1 'polypeptide(L)'
;MTEILNQVKTGLNITGNFQDETLKIYIDDVINYILDAGVSQELINSKISVGVIVRGVSDLWNYGMGTADFSEYFKQRVIQLRYKDVPKELGELTIKSIAGGTLGTTHIDVTGQSEGAIFKIKISPNTIILPVYNENLTSWTSWDGISDIAADDGFKICVAEVTLENLVRKVGTTIVTVNLG
;
A
#
# COMPACT_ATOMS: atom_id res chain seq x y z
N MET A 1 11.14 4.44 -13.29
CA MET A 1 12.24 3.82 -14.07
C MET A 1 13.53 4.67 -14.08
N THR A 2 13.49 5.98 -14.27
CA THR A 2 14.69 6.83 -14.31
C THR A 2 15.52 6.78 -13.01
N GLU A 3 14.90 6.71 -11.85
CA GLU A 3 15.60 6.68 -10.55
C GLU A 3 16.36 5.38 -10.34
N ILE A 4 15.74 4.22 -10.59
CA ILE A 4 16.41 2.92 -10.43
C ILE A 4 17.56 2.73 -11.42
N LEU A 5 17.43 3.23 -12.67
CA LEU A 5 18.51 3.22 -13.64
C LEU A 5 19.76 3.98 -13.13
N ASN A 6 19.55 5.18 -12.56
CA ASN A 6 20.64 5.97 -11.98
C ASN A 6 21.31 5.25 -10.80
N GLN A 7 20.54 4.59 -9.94
CA GLN A 7 21.07 3.82 -8.82
C GLN A 7 21.86 2.60 -9.29
N VAL A 8 21.37 1.90 -10.32
CA VAL A 8 22.10 0.79 -10.96
C VAL A 8 23.41 1.28 -11.58
N LYS A 9 23.39 2.36 -12.36
CA LYS A 9 24.61 2.95 -12.94
C LYS A 9 25.62 3.31 -11.86
N THR A 10 25.16 3.93 -10.77
CA THR A 10 26.03 4.24 -9.63
C THR A 10 26.63 2.98 -9.02
N GLY A 11 25.81 1.94 -8.81
CA GLY A 11 26.28 0.67 -8.25
C GLY A 11 27.25 -0.10 -9.13
N LEU A 12 27.17 0.06 -10.45
CA LEU A 12 28.06 -0.54 -11.45
C LEU A 12 29.23 0.37 -11.86
N ASN A 13 29.31 1.58 -11.29
CA ASN A 13 30.30 2.60 -11.67
C ASN A 13 30.25 2.97 -13.16
N ILE A 14 29.06 3.01 -13.76
CA ILE A 14 28.82 3.35 -15.16
C ILE A 14 28.50 4.84 -15.27
N THR A 15 29.23 5.55 -16.13
CA THR A 15 29.01 6.96 -16.47
C THR A 15 28.49 7.10 -17.91
N GLY A 16 27.80 8.21 -18.19
CA GLY A 16 27.22 8.45 -19.52
C GLY A 16 25.94 7.63 -19.75
N ASN A 17 25.38 7.65 -20.96
CA ASN A 17 24.06 7.07 -21.30
C ASN A 17 24.13 5.99 -22.41
N PHE A 18 25.30 5.67 -22.89
CA PHE A 18 25.47 4.72 -23.99
C PHE A 18 24.91 3.32 -23.70
N GLN A 19 24.95 2.91 -22.42
CA GLN A 19 24.49 1.59 -21.96
C GLN A 19 23.07 1.60 -21.39
N ASP A 20 22.38 2.74 -21.37
CA ASP A 20 21.11 2.90 -20.67
C ASP A 20 20.05 1.92 -21.16
N GLU A 21 19.95 1.68 -22.47
CA GLU A 21 18.95 0.75 -23.02
C GLU A 21 19.25 -0.71 -22.61
N THR A 22 20.52 -1.13 -22.62
CA THR A 22 20.91 -2.46 -22.15
C THR A 22 20.62 -2.62 -20.65
N LEU A 23 20.93 -1.60 -19.84
CA LEU A 23 20.66 -1.63 -18.40
C LEU A 23 19.17 -1.68 -18.09
N LYS A 24 18.32 -1.02 -18.87
CA LYS A 24 16.86 -1.11 -18.70
C LYS A 24 16.37 -2.54 -18.91
N ILE A 25 16.84 -3.23 -19.94
CA ILE A 25 16.48 -4.63 -20.19
C ILE A 25 16.88 -5.51 -19.01
N TYR A 26 18.09 -5.34 -18.48
CA TYR A 26 18.55 -6.11 -17.31
C TYR A 26 17.79 -5.77 -16.04
N ILE A 27 17.42 -4.51 -15.82
CA ILE A 27 16.59 -4.08 -14.70
C ILE A 27 15.22 -4.74 -14.78
N ASP A 28 14.58 -4.74 -15.95
CA ASP A 28 13.26 -5.33 -16.15
C ASP A 28 13.30 -6.85 -15.93
N ASP A 29 14.33 -7.54 -16.41
CA ASP A 29 14.51 -8.98 -16.21
C ASP A 29 14.69 -9.32 -14.71
N VAL A 30 15.54 -8.57 -14.00
CA VAL A 30 15.75 -8.74 -12.56
C VAL A 30 14.47 -8.45 -11.76
N ILE A 31 13.72 -7.41 -12.12
CA ILE A 31 12.45 -7.07 -11.46
C ILE A 31 11.43 -8.20 -11.68
N ASN A 32 11.30 -8.72 -12.91
CA ASN A 32 10.41 -9.84 -13.21
C ASN A 32 10.80 -11.09 -12.40
N TYR A 33 12.09 -11.43 -12.32
CA TYR A 33 12.55 -12.53 -11.47
C TYR A 33 12.16 -12.36 -10.00
N ILE A 34 12.29 -11.14 -9.45
CA ILE A 34 11.92 -10.85 -8.07
C ILE A 34 10.39 -10.95 -7.87
N LEU A 35 9.59 -10.48 -8.84
CA LEU A 35 8.13 -10.61 -8.84
C LEU A 35 7.70 -12.08 -8.88
N ASP A 36 8.29 -12.88 -9.77
CA ASP A 36 8.02 -14.31 -9.91
C ASP A 36 8.38 -15.09 -8.64
N ALA A 37 9.38 -14.61 -7.88
CA ALA A 37 9.71 -15.15 -6.56
C ALA A 37 8.67 -14.79 -5.48
N GLY A 38 7.63 -14.02 -5.80
CA GLY A 38 6.53 -13.66 -4.93
C GLY A 38 6.78 -12.43 -4.05
N VAL A 39 7.67 -11.51 -4.46
CA VAL A 39 7.86 -10.21 -3.83
C VAL A 39 6.87 -9.21 -4.44
N SER A 40 6.19 -8.42 -3.61
CA SER A 40 5.21 -7.44 -4.09
C SER A 40 5.84 -6.27 -4.84
N GLN A 41 5.09 -5.69 -5.77
CA GLN A 41 5.50 -4.48 -6.48
C GLN A 41 5.74 -3.30 -5.52
N GLU A 42 5.00 -3.23 -4.41
CA GLU A 42 5.19 -2.21 -3.37
C GLU A 42 6.59 -2.30 -2.77
N LEU A 43 7.03 -3.52 -2.43
CA LEU A 43 8.37 -3.72 -1.84
C LEU A 43 9.47 -3.50 -2.87
N ILE A 44 9.26 -3.88 -4.13
CA ILE A 44 10.19 -3.61 -5.23
C ILE A 44 10.42 -2.10 -5.41
N ASN A 45 9.37 -1.30 -5.30
CA ASN A 45 9.45 0.16 -5.43
C ASN A 45 10.07 0.84 -4.20
N SER A 46 10.33 0.09 -3.14
CA SER A 46 10.91 0.63 -1.91
C SER A 46 12.45 0.71 -1.98
N LYS A 47 13.04 1.55 -1.13
CA LYS A 47 14.51 1.67 -1.02
C LYS A 47 15.21 0.36 -0.60
N ILE A 48 14.49 -0.57 0.04
CA ILE A 48 15.04 -1.84 0.52
C ILE A 48 15.43 -2.76 -0.64
N SER A 49 14.71 -2.71 -1.76
CA SER A 49 14.93 -3.57 -2.93
C SER A 49 16.09 -3.12 -3.82
N VAL A 50 16.47 -1.84 -3.78
CA VAL A 50 17.48 -1.24 -4.66
C VAL A 50 18.78 -2.05 -4.68
N GLY A 51 19.32 -2.40 -3.51
CA GLY A 51 20.56 -3.17 -3.42
C GLY A 51 20.43 -4.59 -3.98
N VAL A 52 19.22 -5.18 -3.93
CA VAL A 52 18.96 -6.49 -4.54
C VAL A 52 18.91 -6.36 -6.06
N ILE A 53 18.20 -5.34 -6.58
CA ILE A 53 18.12 -5.07 -8.02
C ILE A 53 19.50 -4.79 -8.60
N VAL A 54 20.28 -3.90 -7.97
CA VAL A 54 21.67 -3.60 -8.40
C VAL A 54 22.51 -4.88 -8.46
N ARG A 55 22.36 -5.77 -7.48
CA ARG A 55 23.10 -7.05 -7.47
C ARG A 55 22.68 -7.95 -8.62
N GLY A 56 21.40 -8.14 -8.86
CA GLY A 56 20.90 -8.95 -9.99
C GLY A 56 21.38 -8.40 -11.35
N VAL A 57 21.27 -7.06 -11.53
CA VAL A 57 21.79 -6.42 -12.76
C VAL A 57 23.31 -6.60 -12.88
N SER A 58 24.06 -6.55 -11.78
CA SER A 58 25.50 -6.83 -11.80
C SER A 58 25.83 -8.26 -12.28
N ASP A 59 25.01 -9.24 -11.87
CA ASP A 59 25.19 -10.62 -12.32
C ASP A 59 24.98 -10.72 -13.84
N LEU A 60 23.89 -10.14 -14.38
CA LEU A 60 23.64 -10.12 -15.82
C LEU A 60 24.69 -9.32 -16.60
N TRP A 61 25.13 -8.20 -16.04
CA TRP A 61 26.14 -7.35 -16.67
C TRP A 61 27.49 -8.05 -16.83
N ASN A 62 27.92 -8.82 -15.81
CA ASN A 62 29.23 -9.46 -15.81
C ASN A 62 29.25 -10.80 -16.55
N TYR A 63 28.13 -11.54 -16.58
CA TYR A 63 28.08 -12.90 -17.10
C TYR A 63 27.24 -13.06 -18.37
N GLY A 64 26.49 -12.02 -18.78
CA GLY A 64 25.63 -12.03 -19.96
C GLY A 64 24.33 -12.81 -19.77
N MET A 65 23.35 -12.58 -20.67
CA MET A 65 21.99 -13.16 -20.62
C MET A 65 21.89 -14.60 -21.13
N GLY A 66 22.92 -15.34 -21.32
CA GLY A 66 22.78 -16.62 -22.05
C GLY A 66 23.48 -17.82 -21.44
N THR A 67 24.30 -17.66 -20.42
CA THR A 67 25.19 -18.74 -19.97
C THR A 67 25.31 -18.92 -18.46
N ALA A 68 24.74 -18.03 -17.66
CA ALA A 68 24.84 -18.12 -16.21
C ALA A 68 23.48 -17.86 -15.56
N ASP A 69 23.17 -18.64 -14.57
CA ASP A 69 22.11 -18.38 -13.62
C ASP A 69 22.54 -17.23 -12.68
N PHE A 70 21.56 -16.59 -12.04
CA PHE A 70 21.84 -15.60 -10.99
C PHE A 70 22.68 -16.20 -9.87
N SER A 71 23.58 -15.38 -9.30
CA SER A 71 24.42 -15.83 -8.19
C SER A 71 23.59 -16.29 -7.00
N GLU A 72 24.11 -17.27 -6.25
CA GLU A 72 23.46 -17.75 -5.03
C GLU A 72 23.25 -16.63 -4.00
N TYR A 73 24.18 -15.64 -3.98
CA TYR A 73 24.01 -14.47 -3.13
C TYR A 73 22.80 -13.63 -3.55
N PHE A 74 22.57 -13.38 -4.84
CA PHE A 74 21.38 -12.68 -5.32
C PHE A 74 20.11 -13.44 -4.95
N LYS A 75 20.05 -14.76 -5.22
CA LYS A 75 18.89 -15.60 -4.88
C LYS A 75 18.57 -15.57 -3.39
N GLN A 76 19.59 -15.66 -2.52
CA GLN A 76 19.39 -15.51 -1.07
C GLN A 76 18.84 -14.13 -0.69
N ARG A 77 19.30 -13.05 -1.33
CA ARG A 77 18.78 -11.71 -1.09
C ARG A 77 17.32 -11.55 -1.53
N VAL A 78 16.91 -12.19 -2.63
CA VAL A 78 15.51 -12.25 -3.07
C VAL A 78 14.65 -12.99 -2.04
N ILE A 79 15.10 -14.13 -1.53
CA ILE A 79 14.41 -14.87 -0.46
C ILE A 79 14.25 -13.99 0.79
N GLN A 80 15.31 -13.30 1.22
CA GLN A 80 15.25 -12.40 2.36
C GLN A 80 14.29 -11.23 2.12
N LEU A 81 14.21 -10.71 0.90
CA LEU A 81 13.29 -9.66 0.52
C LEU A 81 11.85 -10.16 0.61
N ARG A 82 11.57 -11.37 0.11
CA ARG A 82 10.25 -12.02 0.22
C ARG A 82 9.81 -12.20 1.67
N TYR A 83 10.70 -12.59 2.59
CA TYR A 83 10.37 -12.69 4.02
C TYR A 83 10.02 -11.33 4.66
N LYS A 84 10.49 -10.22 4.09
CA LYS A 84 10.12 -8.87 4.52
C LYS A 84 8.81 -8.38 3.91
N ASP A 85 8.37 -9.03 2.84
CA ASP A 85 7.12 -8.76 2.16
C ASP A 85 5.95 -9.45 2.88
N VAL A 86 5.76 -9.08 4.12
CA VAL A 86 4.62 -9.58 4.91
C VAL A 86 3.37 -8.97 4.27
N PRO A 87 2.39 -9.79 3.85
CA PRO A 87 1.09 -9.29 3.44
C PRO A 87 0.55 -8.41 4.57
N LYS A 88 0.39 -7.13 4.28
CA LYS A 88 -0.21 -6.23 5.25
C LYS A 88 -1.71 -6.44 5.18
N GLU A 89 -2.24 -7.14 6.16
CA GLU A 89 -3.67 -7.31 6.31
C GLU A 89 -4.33 -5.97 6.67
N LEU A 90 -5.56 -5.80 6.20
CA LEU A 90 -6.38 -4.67 6.60
C LEU A 90 -6.62 -4.75 8.11
N GLY A 91 -6.22 -3.70 8.82
CA GLY A 91 -6.44 -3.62 10.27
C GLY A 91 -7.91 -3.38 10.59
N GLU A 92 -8.29 -3.61 11.83
CA GLU A 92 -9.65 -3.43 12.31
C GLU A 92 -9.77 -2.18 13.19
N LEU A 93 -10.88 -1.43 13.00
CA LEU A 93 -11.35 -0.39 13.90
C LEU A 93 -12.62 -0.90 14.59
N THR A 94 -12.70 -0.71 15.89
CA THR A 94 -13.97 -0.89 16.60
C THR A 94 -14.72 0.42 16.55
N ILE A 95 -15.93 0.41 15.95
CA ILE A 95 -16.77 1.59 15.84
C ILE A 95 -18.15 1.34 16.42
N LYS A 96 -18.72 2.37 17.04
CA LYS A 96 -20.08 2.37 17.59
C LYS A 96 -20.80 3.62 17.16
N SER A 97 -22.02 3.46 16.66
CA SER A 97 -22.93 4.57 16.33
C SER A 97 -23.88 4.81 17.48
N ILE A 98 -24.04 6.08 17.85
CA ILE A 98 -25.03 6.56 18.82
C ILE A 98 -25.76 7.78 18.24
N ALA A 99 -26.89 8.13 18.81
CA ALA A 99 -27.62 9.33 18.39
C ALA A 99 -26.75 10.58 18.52
N GLY A 100 -26.69 11.38 17.46
CA GLY A 100 -25.94 12.64 17.45
C GLY A 100 -26.59 13.77 18.21
N GLY A 101 -25.93 14.90 18.30
CA GLY A 101 -26.41 16.07 19.02
C GLY A 101 -27.57 16.80 18.34
N THR A 102 -27.80 16.60 17.05
CA THR A 102 -28.88 17.22 16.27
C THR A 102 -29.75 16.18 15.57
N LEU A 103 -30.96 16.58 15.24
CA LEU A 103 -31.93 15.71 14.54
C LEU A 103 -31.33 15.22 13.21
N GLY A 104 -31.45 13.91 12.92
CA GLY A 104 -30.94 13.31 11.70
C GLY A 104 -29.42 13.13 11.66
N THR A 105 -28.75 13.21 12.83
CA THR A 105 -27.30 12.95 12.90
C THR A 105 -26.97 11.77 13.80
N THR A 106 -25.84 11.17 13.53
CA THR A 106 -25.19 10.12 14.34
C THR A 106 -23.82 10.59 14.81
N HIS A 107 -23.45 10.19 16.01
CA HIS A 107 -22.08 10.28 16.51
C HIS A 107 -21.41 8.91 16.41
N ILE A 108 -20.16 8.87 15.95
CA ILE A 108 -19.40 7.63 15.82
C ILE A 108 -18.23 7.64 16.79
N ASP A 109 -18.29 6.75 17.77
CA ASP A 109 -17.14 6.43 18.61
C ASP A 109 -16.20 5.49 17.85
N VAL A 110 -14.92 5.83 17.76
CA VAL A 110 -13.89 5.01 17.09
C VAL A 110 -12.81 4.64 18.11
N THR A 111 -12.43 3.35 18.13
CA THR A 111 -11.29 2.85 18.91
C THR A 111 -10.42 1.93 18.06
N GLY A 112 -9.13 1.80 18.45
CA GLY A 112 -8.13 1.04 17.68
C GLY A 112 -7.41 1.85 16.60
N GLN A 113 -7.72 3.17 16.50
CA GLN A 113 -7.05 4.08 15.56
C GLN A 113 -5.59 4.32 15.98
N SER A 114 -4.78 4.71 14.97
CA SER A 114 -3.40 5.15 15.18
C SER A 114 -3.35 6.60 15.68
N GLU A 115 -2.25 7.02 16.29
CA GLU A 115 -2.03 8.42 16.64
C GLU A 115 -2.03 9.29 15.36
N GLY A 116 -2.80 10.38 15.38
CA GLY A 116 -2.92 11.28 14.22
C GLY A 116 -3.68 10.67 13.03
N ALA A 117 -4.57 9.70 13.26
CA ALA A 117 -5.33 9.03 12.22
C ALA A 117 -6.14 10.02 11.34
N ILE A 118 -6.16 9.75 10.06
CA ILE A 118 -6.99 10.44 9.05
C ILE A 118 -8.13 9.50 8.67
N PHE A 119 -9.36 10.00 8.65
CA PHE A 119 -10.52 9.16 8.39
C PHE A 119 -11.24 9.50 7.08
N LYS A 120 -11.73 8.45 6.44
CA LYS A 120 -12.71 8.49 5.36
C LYS A 120 -13.92 7.68 5.75
N ILE A 121 -15.09 8.13 5.31
CA ILE A 121 -16.36 7.44 5.59
C ILE A 121 -17.12 7.15 4.30
N LYS A 122 -17.91 6.08 4.35
CA LYS A 122 -18.90 5.73 3.35
C LYS A 122 -20.18 5.31 4.06
N ILE A 123 -21.31 5.88 3.63
CA ILE A 123 -22.64 5.56 4.16
C ILE A 123 -23.47 4.97 3.02
N SER A 124 -24.26 3.95 3.32
CA SER A 124 -25.10 3.29 2.32
C SER A 124 -26.32 2.62 2.98
N PRO A 125 -27.50 2.65 2.34
CA PRO A 125 -28.64 1.83 2.78
C PRO A 125 -28.39 0.33 2.57
N ASN A 126 -27.44 0.00 1.70
CA ASN A 126 -27.10 -1.38 1.33
C ASN A 126 -25.80 -1.83 1.99
N THR A 127 -25.41 -3.08 1.71
CA THR A 127 -24.12 -3.60 2.13
C THR A 127 -22.97 -2.79 1.52
N ILE A 128 -22.01 -2.39 2.35
CA ILE A 128 -20.78 -1.74 1.91
C ILE A 128 -19.76 -2.84 1.64
N ILE A 129 -19.22 -2.84 0.42
CA ILE A 129 -18.05 -3.68 0.11
C ILE A 129 -16.85 -3.07 0.83
N LEU A 130 -16.20 -3.85 1.69
CA LEU A 130 -15.01 -3.39 2.40
C LEU A 130 -13.85 -3.24 1.44
N PRO A 131 -13.05 -2.18 1.59
CA PRO A 131 -11.85 -2.00 0.79
C PRO A 131 -10.80 -3.04 1.17
N VAL A 132 -9.84 -3.28 0.26
CA VAL A 132 -8.66 -4.08 0.54
C VAL A 132 -7.50 -3.21 1.03
N TYR A 133 -6.54 -3.78 1.73
CA TYR A 133 -5.35 -3.05 2.20
C TYR A 133 -4.69 -2.26 1.05
N ASN A 134 -4.32 -1.02 1.29
CA ASN A 134 -3.76 -0.08 0.29
C ASN A 134 -4.74 0.38 -0.82
N GLU A 135 -6.01 0.03 -0.80
CA GLU A 135 -6.96 0.61 -1.74
C GLU A 135 -7.04 2.13 -1.56
N ASN A 136 -7.11 2.86 -2.66
CA ASN A 136 -7.22 4.32 -2.64
C ASN A 136 -8.67 4.75 -2.44
N LEU A 137 -8.94 5.44 -1.34
CA LEU A 137 -10.26 5.91 -0.95
C LEU A 137 -10.48 7.41 -1.19
N THR A 138 -9.86 8.00 -2.20
CA THR A 138 -10.05 9.43 -2.55
C THR A 138 -11.50 9.77 -2.81
N SER A 139 -12.30 8.83 -3.33
CA SER A 139 -13.73 9.01 -3.60
C SER A 139 -14.64 8.98 -2.35
N TRP A 140 -14.11 8.56 -1.19
CA TRP A 140 -14.88 8.54 0.06
C TRP A 140 -14.87 9.91 0.71
N THR A 141 -15.88 10.19 1.52
CA THR A 141 -16.02 11.47 2.24
C THR A 141 -14.97 11.57 3.36
N SER A 142 -14.28 12.71 3.44
CA SER A 142 -13.36 12.97 4.57
C SER A 142 -14.16 13.25 5.83
N TRP A 143 -13.69 12.73 6.96
CA TRP A 143 -14.27 12.95 8.28
C TRP A 143 -13.16 13.24 9.29
N ASP A 144 -13.44 14.15 10.22
CA ASP A 144 -12.48 14.60 11.22
C ASP A 144 -12.32 13.64 12.42
N GLY A 145 -13.15 12.60 12.49
CA GLY A 145 -13.15 11.64 13.60
C GLY A 145 -13.92 12.09 14.84
N ILE A 146 -14.59 13.26 14.82
CA ILE A 146 -15.21 13.86 15.98
C ILE A 146 -16.62 14.40 15.67
N SER A 147 -16.80 15.07 14.52
CA SER A 147 -18.06 15.72 14.18
C SER A 147 -19.18 14.72 13.94
N ASP A 148 -20.38 15.07 14.35
CA ASP A 148 -21.58 14.31 14.03
C ASP A 148 -21.80 14.23 12.53
N ILE A 149 -22.32 13.11 12.08
CA ILE A 149 -22.51 12.79 10.66
C ILE A 149 -23.99 12.75 10.35
N ALA A 150 -24.43 13.50 9.31
CA ALA A 150 -25.78 13.41 8.81
C ALA A 150 -26.00 12.07 8.11
N ALA A 151 -26.99 11.30 8.51
CA ALA A 151 -27.27 9.97 7.97
C ALA A 151 -28.76 9.61 8.25
N ASP A 152 -29.24 8.57 7.57
CA ASP A 152 -30.56 7.98 7.87
C ASP A 152 -30.37 6.80 8.84
N ASP A 153 -31.38 6.65 9.71
CA ASP A 153 -31.41 5.55 10.68
C ASP A 153 -31.43 4.19 9.98
N GLY A 154 -30.68 3.24 10.53
CA GLY A 154 -30.55 1.89 9.96
C GLY A 154 -29.61 1.75 8.75
N PHE A 155 -29.08 2.84 8.21
CA PHE A 155 -28.05 2.77 7.16
C PHE A 155 -26.78 2.14 7.72
N LYS A 156 -25.93 1.65 6.83
CA LYS A 156 -24.57 1.16 7.20
C LYS A 156 -23.55 2.27 7.01
N ILE A 157 -22.64 2.38 7.95
CA ILE A 157 -21.47 3.24 7.84
C ILE A 157 -20.20 2.42 7.93
N CYS A 158 -19.24 2.72 7.07
CA CYS A 158 -17.88 2.25 7.15
C CYS A 158 -16.96 3.43 7.42
N VAL A 159 -16.12 3.31 8.44
CA VAL A 159 -15.05 4.25 8.76
C VAL A 159 -13.73 3.58 8.38
N ALA A 160 -12.92 4.29 7.62
CA ALA A 160 -11.59 3.84 7.19
C ALA A 160 -10.52 4.79 7.70
N GLU A 161 -9.49 4.26 8.36
CA GLU A 161 -8.24 4.96 8.63
C GLU A 161 -7.35 4.89 7.39
N VAL A 162 -6.86 6.03 6.91
CA VAL A 162 -6.08 6.14 5.68
C VAL A 162 -4.78 6.90 5.88
N THR A 163 -3.84 6.74 4.93
CA THR A 163 -2.64 7.57 4.83
C THR A 163 -2.95 8.95 4.25
N LEU A 164 -1.93 9.83 4.19
CA LEU A 164 -2.02 11.14 3.51
C LEU A 164 -2.38 10.99 2.01
N GLU A 165 -2.02 9.87 1.38
CA GLU A 165 -2.36 9.53 -0.01
C GLU A 165 -3.73 8.85 -0.15
N ASN A 166 -4.54 8.82 0.92
CA ASN A 166 -5.84 8.15 1.01
C ASN A 166 -5.80 6.61 0.83
N LEU A 167 -4.69 5.96 1.16
CA LEU A 167 -4.56 4.50 1.12
C LEU A 167 -5.03 3.89 2.43
N VAL A 168 -6.02 2.98 2.37
CA VAL A 168 -6.64 2.39 3.56
C VAL A 168 -5.67 1.51 4.35
N ARG A 169 -5.74 1.61 5.68
CA ARG A 169 -4.97 0.85 6.67
C ARG A 169 -5.83 0.02 7.58
N LYS A 170 -6.92 0.59 8.08
CA LYS A 170 -7.88 -0.07 8.97
C LYS A 170 -9.29 0.32 8.62
N VAL A 171 -10.25 -0.54 8.91
CA VAL A 171 -11.68 -0.27 8.71
C VAL A 171 -12.52 -0.78 9.86
N GLY A 172 -13.64 -0.13 10.07
CA GLY A 172 -14.71 -0.60 10.94
C GLY A 172 -16.08 -0.32 10.31
N THR A 173 -17.06 -1.14 10.61
CA THR A 173 -18.45 -0.96 10.12
C THR A 173 -19.46 -1.08 11.25
N THR A 174 -20.51 -0.31 11.18
CA THR A 174 -21.67 -0.42 12.09
C THR A 174 -22.96 -0.01 11.40
N ILE A 175 -24.07 -0.25 12.06
CA ILE A 175 -25.38 0.28 11.65
C ILE A 175 -25.54 1.65 12.30
N VAL A 176 -26.01 2.61 11.51
CA VAL A 176 -26.25 3.99 11.95
C VAL A 176 -27.45 4.05 12.88
N THR A 177 -27.27 4.72 14.00
CA THR A 177 -28.34 5.14 14.92
C THR A 177 -28.35 6.66 14.95
N VAL A 178 -29.44 7.28 14.56
CA VAL A 178 -29.55 8.75 14.52
C VAL A 178 -30.42 9.31 15.66
N ASN A 179 -30.27 10.60 15.88
CA ASN A 179 -31.19 11.34 16.74
C ASN A 179 -32.51 11.53 16.01
N LEU A 180 -33.60 10.96 16.53
CA LEU A 180 -34.96 11.04 15.97
C LEU A 180 -35.84 12.11 16.66
N GLY A 181 -35.33 12.85 17.65
CA GLY A 181 -36.05 13.84 18.44
C GLY A 181 -36.63 13.30 19.73
#